data_015abac956da49d387a2a1df200f8cd2
#
_entry.id   015abac956da49d387a2a1df200f8cd2
#
_cell.length_a   1.000
_cell.length_b   1.000
_cell.length_c   1.000
_cell.angle_alpha   90.00
_cell.angle_beta   90.00
_cell.angle_gamma   90.00
#
_symmetry.space_group_name_H-M   'P 1'
#
loop_
_entity.id
_entity.type
_entity.pdbx_description
1 polymer ?
#
loop_
_entity_poly.entity_id
_entity_poly.type
_entity_poly.pdbx_seq_one_letter_code
_entity_poly.pdbx_strand_id
1 'polypeptide(L)'
;GVDADTVSKRYIAECRKDMEAMNIMPATKNPLATEEIGGMLDMIRTLIEKGYAYAAADGTVYYRVRKFKDYGKLSHKNLDDLQSGFREIKVTGEEGKEDPNDFVLWKPKKEGEPFWESPWCQGRPGWHIECSVMAKRYLGDEIDIHAGGEDLIFPHHENEIAQSEAANGVTFARYWMHNGFLNIDNKKMSKSLGNFFTVREIGEKYDLQVLRFFMLSAHYRSPLNFSADLMEASKNGLERILTGMEKLREAEAKAADGTMTEEELENKKKAMELVAKYEAAMDDDFNTADAISAIFELIKLSNSTVSGASTKEYVSWMKNVFFFKQKTAYEMLRSLVG
;
A
#
# COMPACT_ATOMS: atom_id res chain seq x y z
N GLY A 1 5.52 15.42 30.32
CA GLY A 1 5.27 14.60 29.16
C GLY A 1 4.16 15.21 28.33
N VAL A 2 4.11 14.88 27.06
CA VAL A 2 3.03 15.31 26.14
C VAL A 2 2.03 14.15 26.08
N ASP A 3 0.71 14.45 26.07
CA ASP A 3 -0.34 13.44 25.99
C ASP A 3 -0.36 12.74 24.61
N ALA A 4 -0.95 11.52 24.56
CA ALA A 4 -0.97 10.68 23.36
C ALA A 4 -1.72 11.33 22.19
N ASP A 5 -2.77 12.09 22.44
CA ASP A 5 -3.57 12.76 21.42
C ASP A 5 -2.76 13.86 20.70
N THR A 6 -2.04 14.67 21.48
CA THR A 6 -1.13 15.70 20.93
C THR A 6 -0.03 15.07 20.06
N VAL A 7 0.55 13.95 20.51
CA VAL A 7 1.57 13.23 19.74
C VAL A 7 0.97 12.68 18.43
N SER A 8 -0.20 12.05 18.50
CA SER A 8 -0.88 11.49 17.33
C SER A 8 -1.21 12.57 16.30
N LYS A 9 -1.82 13.67 16.72
CA LYS A 9 -2.16 14.81 15.84
C LYS A 9 -0.93 15.39 15.14
N ARG A 10 0.18 15.53 15.88
CA ARG A 10 1.44 15.98 15.31
C ARG A 10 1.92 15.05 14.21
N TYR A 11 2.01 13.75 14.47
CA TYR A 11 2.56 12.80 13.49
C TYR A 11 1.62 12.54 12.31
N ILE A 12 0.30 12.66 12.48
CA ILE A 12 -0.65 12.67 11.37
C ILE A 12 -0.34 13.84 10.42
N ALA A 13 -0.12 15.04 10.95
CA ALA A 13 0.20 16.21 10.14
C ALA A 13 1.55 16.06 9.43
N GLU A 14 2.56 15.48 10.10
CA GLU A 14 3.88 15.23 9.51
C GLU A 14 3.82 14.17 8.39
N CYS A 15 3.09 13.07 8.61
CA CYS A 15 2.87 12.03 7.59
C CYS A 15 2.18 12.59 6.34
N ARG A 16 1.16 13.43 6.50
CA ARG A 16 0.49 14.09 5.37
C ARG A 16 1.43 14.96 4.55
N LYS A 17 2.31 15.72 5.20
CA LYS A 17 3.33 16.53 4.51
C LYS A 17 4.29 15.66 3.69
N ASP A 18 4.73 14.54 4.26
CA ASP A 18 5.64 13.63 3.57
C ASP A 18 4.96 12.97 2.34
N MET A 19 3.69 12.57 2.49
CA MET A 19 2.90 12.04 1.38
C MET A 19 2.66 13.08 0.28
N GLU A 20 2.32 14.29 0.64
CA GLU A 20 2.13 15.41 -0.30
C GLU A 20 3.43 15.73 -1.05
N ALA A 21 4.56 15.78 -0.34
CA ALA A 21 5.87 16.02 -0.94
C ALA A 21 6.28 14.92 -1.94
N MET A 22 5.89 13.67 -1.70
CA MET A 22 6.02 12.58 -2.65
C MET A 22 4.96 12.58 -3.76
N ASN A 23 4.07 13.58 -3.78
CA ASN A 23 2.97 13.68 -4.73
C ASN A 23 2.01 12.47 -4.70
N ILE A 24 1.77 11.93 -3.51
CA ILE A 24 0.78 10.87 -3.28
C ILE A 24 -0.59 11.52 -3.10
N MET A 25 -1.58 11.02 -3.84
CA MET A 25 -2.96 11.50 -3.73
C MET A 25 -3.53 11.17 -2.35
N PRO A 26 -4.18 12.14 -1.67
CA PRO A 26 -4.84 11.83 -0.41
C PRO A 26 -5.93 10.76 -0.61
N ALA A 27 -6.02 9.83 0.33
CA ALA A 27 -7.12 8.87 0.37
C ALA A 27 -8.47 9.59 0.52
N THR A 28 -9.53 9.00 0.00
CA THR A 28 -10.90 9.53 0.15
C THR A 28 -11.28 9.67 1.63
N LYS A 29 -10.83 8.73 2.46
CA LYS A 29 -11.04 8.73 3.90
C LYS A 29 -9.78 8.23 4.61
N ASN A 30 -9.37 8.95 5.64
CA ASN A 30 -8.37 8.52 6.61
C ASN A 30 -9.07 8.38 7.96
N PRO A 31 -9.59 7.19 8.32
CA PRO A 31 -10.30 6.98 9.57
C PRO A 31 -9.35 7.02 10.77
N LEU A 32 -9.87 7.45 11.92
CA LEU A 32 -9.16 7.45 13.19
C LEU A 32 -9.75 6.35 14.08
N ALA A 33 -8.93 5.42 14.54
CA ALA A 33 -9.36 4.32 15.40
C ALA A 33 -10.06 4.82 16.66
N THR A 34 -9.65 5.97 17.20
CA THR A 34 -10.24 6.60 18.37
C THR A 34 -11.67 7.10 18.16
N GLU A 35 -12.10 7.29 16.91
CA GLU A 35 -13.47 7.70 16.54
C GLU A 35 -14.38 6.48 16.29
N GLU A 36 -13.81 5.27 16.25
CA GLU A 36 -14.51 4.03 15.88
C GLU A 36 -14.72 3.05 17.03
N ILE A 37 -14.47 3.47 18.25
CA ILE A 37 -14.59 2.62 19.46
C ILE A 37 -15.98 1.99 19.57
N GLY A 38 -17.05 2.74 19.31
CA GLY A 38 -18.42 2.22 19.34
C GLY A 38 -18.62 1.03 18.41
N GLY A 39 -18.15 1.15 17.16
CA GLY A 39 -18.21 0.07 16.17
C GLY A 39 -17.38 -1.15 16.58
N MET A 40 -16.22 -0.93 17.23
CA MET A 40 -15.40 -2.03 17.75
C MET A 40 -16.12 -2.80 18.85
N LEU A 41 -16.74 -2.09 19.80
CA LEU A 41 -17.54 -2.73 20.85
C LEU A 41 -18.71 -3.53 20.29
N ASP A 42 -19.39 -3.01 19.27
CA ASP A 42 -20.52 -3.69 18.61
C ASP A 42 -20.07 -4.94 17.85
N MET A 43 -18.96 -4.87 17.13
CA MET A 43 -18.41 -6.05 16.45
C MET A 43 -17.96 -7.11 17.46
N ILE A 44 -17.32 -6.73 18.56
CA ILE A 44 -16.91 -7.65 19.63
C ILE A 44 -18.14 -8.33 20.27
N ARG A 45 -19.21 -7.58 20.56
CA ARG A 45 -20.48 -8.17 21.06
C ARG A 45 -21.03 -9.19 20.09
N THR A 46 -21.09 -8.85 18.79
CA THR A 46 -21.53 -9.76 17.74
C THR A 46 -20.70 -11.06 17.72
N LEU A 47 -19.38 -10.94 17.84
CA LEU A 47 -18.49 -12.11 17.89
C LEU A 47 -18.71 -12.98 19.14
N ILE A 48 -18.97 -12.35 20.29
CA ILE A 48 -19.33 -13.08 21.54
C ILE A 48 -20.66 -13.80 21.37
N GLU A 49 -21.72 -13.12 20.90
CA GLU A 49 -23.05 -13.70 20.67
C GLU A 49 -23.01 -14.87 19.72
N LYS A 50 -22.18 -14.81 18.68
CA LYS A 50 -21.97 -15.92 17.72
C LYS A 50 -21.00 -16.99 18.25
N GLY A 51 -20.42 -16.83 19.43
CA GLY A 51 -19.51 -17.77 20.08
C GLY A 51 -18.08 -17.74 19.55
N TYR A 52 -17.72 -16.77 18.72
CA TYR A 52 -16.34 -16.60 18.22
C TYR A 52 -15.42 -15.85 19.16
N ALA A 53 -15.96 -15.24 20.21
CA ALA A 53 -15.17 -14.56 21.23
C ALA A 53 -15.65 -14.85 22.63
N TYR A 54 -14.84 -14.56 23.64
CA TYR A 54 -15.16 -14.74 25.06
C TYR A 54 -14.43 -13.71 25.92
N ALA A 55 -15.02 -13.37 27.07
CA ALA A 55 -14.42 -12.50 28.06
C ALA A 55 -13.74 -13.34 29.15
N ALA A 56 -12.48 -13.05 29.44
CA ALA A 56 -11.75 -13.61 30.57
C ALA A 56 -12.09 -12.89 31.89
N ALA A 57 -11.68 -13.47 33.02
CA ALA A 57 -12.01 -12.95 34.35
C ALA A 57 -11.45 -11.55 34.65
N ASP A 58 -10.36 -11.15 33.98
CA ASP A 58 -9.75 -9.82 34.09
C ASP A 58 -10.39 -8.77 33.17
N GLY A 59 -11.41 -9.16 32.39
CA GLY A 59 -12.09 -8.29 31.42
C GLY A 59 -11.43 -8.25 30.04
N THR A 60 -10.36 -8.99 29.82
CA THR A 60 -9.79 -9.17 28.46
C THR A 60 -10.77 -9.96 27.60
N VAL A 61 -10.99 -9.52 26.35
CA VAL A 61 -11.80 -10.27 25.38
C VAL A 61 -10.89 -10.87 24.34
N TYR A 62 -11.00 -12.19 24.15
CA TYR A 62 -10.24 -12.96 23.18
C TYR A 62 -11.12 -13.49 22.05
N TYR A 63 -10.56 -13.60 20.86
CA TYR A 63 -11.13 -14.29 19.72
C TYR A 63 -10.74 -15.76 19.76
N ARG A 64 -11.74 -16.68 19.56
CA ARG A 64 -11.53 -18.14 19.49
C ARG A 64 -11.09 -18.56 18.11
N VAL A 65 -9.79 -18.63 17.86
CA VAL A 65 -9.23 -18.91 16.54
C VAL A 65 -9.71 -20.26 15.99
N ARG A 66 -9.74 -21.32 16.81
CA ARG A 66 -10.19 -22.65 16.38
C ARG A 66 -11.66 -22.74 16.02
N LYS A 67 -12.47 -21.76 16.38
CA LYS A 67 -13.89 -21.70 15.99
C LYS A 67 -14.05 -21.30 14.52
N PHE A 68 -13.12 -20.52 13.96
CA PHE A 68 -13.11 -20.12 12.57
C PHE A 68 -12.39 -21.17 11.74
N LYS A 69 -13.15 -22.01 11.01
CA LYS A 69 -12.61 -23.19 10.31
C LYS A 69 -11.62 -22.85 9.19
N ASP A 70 -11.77 -21.66 8.58
CA ASP A 70 -10.96 -21.21 7.45
C ASP A 70 -9.76 -20.36 7.90
N TYR A 71 -9.41 -20.39 9.20
CA TYR A 71 -8.24 -19.69 9.70
C TYR A 71 -6.95 -20.20 9.06
N GLY A 72 -6.15 -19.29 8.53
CA GLY A 72 -4.94 -19.63 7.77
C GLY A 72 -5.15 -19.64 6.25
N LYS A 73 -6.36 -19.34 5.74
CA LYS A 73 -6.64 -19.39 4.30
C LYS A 73 -5.83 -18.37 3.46
N LEU A 74 -5.45 -17.23 4.04
CA LEU A 74 -4.62 -16.23 3.38
C LEU A 74 -3.12 -16.55 3.53
N SER A 75 -2.71 -16.87 4.76
CA SER A 75 -1.30 -17.09 5.10
C SER A 75 -0.80 -18.51 4.78
N HIS A 76 -1.71 -19.43 4.46
CA HIS A 76 -1.45 -20.86 4.29
C HIS A 76 -0.80 -21.51 5.51
N LYS A 77 -1.05 -20.94 6.70
CA LYS A 77 -0.53 -21.48 7.97
C LYS A 77 -1.54 -22.41 8.62
N ASN A 78 -1.05 -23.54 9.11
CA ASN A 78 -1.83 -24.48 9.91
C ASN A 78 -1.69 -24.11 11.40
N LEU A 79 -2.80 -24.03 12.13
CA LEU A 79 -2.82 -23.74 13.56
C LEU A 79 -2.01 -24.77 14.39
N ASP A 80 -2.01 -26.03 13.99
CA ASP A 80 -1.30 -27.07 14.72
C ASP A 80 0.21 -26.96 14.56
N ASP A 81 0.69 -26.49 13.40
CA ASP A 81 2.10 -26.18 13.16
C ASP A 81 2.57 -24.96 13.95
N LEU A 82 1.68 -23.99 14.19
CA LEU A 82 1.97 -22.80 14.98
C LEU A 82 2.24 -23.14 16.45
N GLN A 83 1.60 -24.17 17.00
CA GLN A 83 1.84 -24.61 18.37
C GLN A 83 3.24 -25.21 18.56
N SER A 84 3.78 -25.89 17.57
CA SER A 84 5.11 -26.51 17.64
C SER A 84 6.27 -25.49 17.53
N GLY A 85 6.00 -24.27 17.05
CA GLY A 85 7.00 -23.22 16.87
C GLY A 85 6.97 -22.10 17.92
N PHE A 86 6.04 -22.13 18.86
CA PHE A 86 5.93 -21.10 19.90
C PHE A 86 7.07 -21.27 20.92
N ARG A 87 8.00 -20.31 20.91
CA ARG A 87 8.94 -20.10 21.99
C ARG A 87 8.19 -19.89 23.29
N GLU A 88 8.67 -20.48 24.38
CA GLU A 88 8.22 -20.31 25.78
C GLU A 88 8.38 -18.86 26.30
N ILE A 89 8.02 -17.87 25.53
CA ILE A 89 7.89 -16.50 26.04
C ILE A 89 6.47 -16.40 26.60
N LYS A 90 6.30 -16.76 27.86
CA LYS A 90 5.09 -16.37 28.62
C LYS A 90 5.02 -14.87 28.63
N VAL A 91 4.18 -14.31 27.77
CA VAL A 91 3.79 -12.89 27.85
C VAL A 91 2.87 -12.76 29.06
N THR A 92 3.28 -12.03 30.06
CA THR A 92 2.48 -11.72 31.25
C THR A 92 1.09 -11.21 30.82
N GLY A 93 0.01 -11.88 31.22
CA GLY A 93 -1.37 -11.54 30.84
C GLY A 93 -2.08 -12.52 29.91
N GLU A 94 -1.47 -13.66 29.58
CA GLU A 94 -2.07 -14.71 28.72
C GLU A 94 -2.79 -15.83 29.53
N GLU A 95 -2.87 -15.69 30.83
CA GLU A 95 -3.44 -16.72 31.74
C GLU A 95 -4.95 -16.97 31.50
N GLY A 96 -5.62 -16.11 30.77
CA GLY A 96 -7.06 -16.20 30.46
C GLY A 96 -7.41 -16.78 29.09
N LYS A 97 -6.45 -17.23 28.28
CA LYS A 97 -6.71 -17.81 26.96
C LYS A 97 -7.21 -19.24 27.04
N GLU A 98 -8.25 -19.57 26.26
CA GLU A 98 -8.71 -20.96 26.06
C GLU A 98 -7.76 -21.75 25.16
N ASP A 99 -7.20 -21.09 24.13
CA ASP A 99 -6.19 -21.64 23.22
C ASP A 99 -5.00 -20.66 23.05
N PRO A 100 -3.76 -21.12 23.00
CA PRO A 100 -2.58 -20.24 22.83
C PRO A 100 -2.64 -19.33 21.60
N ASN A 101 -3.34 -19.75 20.55
CA ASN A 101 -3.49 -18.99 19.31
C ASN A 101 -4.57 -17.92 19.37
N ASP A 102 -5.41 -17.91 20.43
CA ASP A 102 -6.44 -16.90 20.59
C ASP A 102 -5.81 -15.51 20.71
N PHE A 103 -6.41 -14.52 20.06
CA PHE A 103 -5.87 -13.17 20.04
C PHE A 103 -6.83 -12.16 20.67
N VAL A 104 -6.25 -11.05 21.14
CA VAL A 104 -6.99 -10.04 21.91
C VAL A 104 -7.84 -9.16 21.01
N LEU A 105 -9.12 -9.02 21.38
CA LEU A 105 -10.06 -8.05 20.81
C LEU A 105 -10.20 -6.80 21.66
N TRP A 106 -10.17 -6.96 23.00
CA TRP A 106 -10.22 -5.88 23.98
C TRP A 106 -9.33 -6.22 25.16
N LYS A 107 -8.58 -5.27 25.69
CA LYS A 107 -7.67 -5.47 26.81
C LYS A 107 -7.82 -4.40 27.87
N PRO A 108 -7.66 -4.76 29.18
CA PRO A 108 -7.72 -3.81 30.28
C PRO A 108 -6.74 -2.64 30.11
N LYS A 109 -7.12 -1.49 30.62
CA LYS A 109 -6.28 -0.29 30.65
C LYS A 109 -5.01 -0.53 31.45
N LYS A 110 -3.93 0.14 31.02
CA LYS A 110 -2.72 0.29 31.81
C LYS A 110 -2.55 1.74 32.22
N GLU A 111 -1.80 1.97 33.29
CA GLU A 111 -1.50 3.32 33.74
C GLU A 111 -0.78 4.13 32.64
N GLY A 112 -1.26 5.35 32.39
CA GLY A 112 -0.70 6.23 31.37
C GLY A 112 -1.13 5.94 29.92
N GLU A 113 -1.94 4.90 29.66
CA GLU A 113 -2.50 4.61 28.34
C GLU A 113 -3.90 5.21 28.18
N PRO A 114 -4.28 5.62 26.94
CA PRO A 114 -5.68 5.95 26.63
C PRO A 114 -6.57 4.73 26.85
N PHE A 115 -7.79 4.98 27.35
CA PHE A 115 -8.77 3.92 27.57
C PHE A 115 -10.20 4.42 27.33
N TRP A 116 -11.10 3.49 27.13
CA TRP A 116 -12.54 3.70 26.94
C TRP A 116 -13.33 2.75 27.83
N GLU A 117 -14.56 3.12 28.11
CA GLU A 117 -15.53 2.26 28.82
C GLU A 117 -16.00 1.13 27.91
N SER A 118 -16.13 -0.06 28.45
CA SER A 118 -16.70 -1.22 27.75
C SER A 118 -17.52 -2.07 28.72
N PRO A 119 -18.34 -3.00 28.22
CA PRO A 119 -19.07 -3.94 29.08
C PRO A 119 -18.17 -4.88 29.90
N TRP A 120 -16.93 -5.03 29.51
CA TRP A 120 -15.99 -6.01 30.10
C TRP A 120 -15.03 -5.35 31.09
N CYS A 121 -14.43 -4.26 30.71
CA CYS A 121 -13.56 -3.46 31.58
C CYS A 121 -13.25 -2.11 30.94
N GLN A 122 -12.75 -1.15 31.72
CA GLN A 122 -12.08 0.02 31.21
C GLN A 122 -10.82 -0.46 30.47
N GLY A 123 -10.71 -0.14 29.18
CA GLY A 123 -9.65 -0.71 28.38
C GLY A 123 -9.51 -0.10 26.99
N ARG A 124 -8.84 -0.83 26.12
CA ARG A 124 -8.60 -0.43 24.73
C ARG A 124 -8.70 -1.60 23.77
N PRO A 125 -9.00 -1.34 22.48
CA PRO A 125 -9.10 -2.40 21.48
C PRO A 125 -7.75 -3.12 21.25
N GLY A 126 -7.85 -4.36 20.78
CA GLY A 126 -6.76 -5.04 20.11
C GLY A 126 -6.49 -4.40 18.75
N TRP A 127 -5.30 -4.57 18.21
CA TRP A 127 -4.91 -3.94 16.96
C TRP A 127 -5.78 -4.36 15.75
N HIS A 128 -6.15 -5.64 15.67
CA HIS A 128 -6.80 -6.19 14.47
C HIS A 128 -8.26 -5.75 14.32
N ILE A 129 -8.97 -5.50 15.44
CA ILE A 129 -10.39 -5.10 15.40
C ILE A 129 -10.57 -3.69 14.84
N GLU A 130 -9.58 -2.82 15.01
CA GLU A 130 -9.59 -1.46 14.49
C GLU A 130 -9.80 -1.44 12.99
N CYS A 131 -8.95 -2.18 12.26
CA CYS A 131 -8.99 -2.23 10.80
C CYS A 131 -10.26 -2.91 10.28
N SER A 132 -10.70 -4.03 10.88
CA SER A 132 -11.95 -4.69 10.49
C SER A 132 -13.16 -3.76 10.60
N VAL A 133 -13.24 -2.96 11.68
CA VAL A 133 -14.36 -2.04 11.90
C VAL A 133 -14.29 -0.84 10.96
N MET A 134 -13.11 -0.25 10.78
CA MET A 134 -12.94 0.87 9.88
C MET A 134 -13.25 0.47 8.43
N ALA A 135 -12.77 -0.70 7.97
CA ALA A 135 -13.08 -1.22 6.65
C ALA A 135 -14.59 -1.40 6.47
N LYS A 136 -15.26 -2.08 7.40
CA LYS A 136 -16.72 -2.27 7.36
C LYS A 136 -17.48 -0.95 7.30
N ARG A 137 -17.11 0.01 8.13
CA ARG A 137 -17.83 1.30 8.22
C ARG A 137 -17.78 2.11 6.94
N TYR A 138 -16.63 2.15 6.26
CA TYR A 138 -16.42 3.03 5.12
C TYR A 138 -16.51 2.35 3.76
N LEU A 139 -16.32 1.03 3.72
CA LEU A 139 -16.27 0.26 2.46
C LEU A 139 -17.33 -0.84 2.39
N GLY A 140 -17.96 -1.21 3.53
CA GLY A 140 -18.97 -2.26 3.58
C GLY A 140 -18.47 -3.58 4.17
N ASP A 141 -19.34 -4.59 4.16
CA ASP A 141 -19.05 -5.91 4.74
C ASP A 141 -18.05 -6.72 3.90
N GLU A 142 -18.05 -6.50 2.60
CA GLU A 142 -17.13 -7.06 1.60
C GLU A 142 -16.43 -5.91 0.89
N ILE A 143 -15.10 -5.95 0.78
CA ILE A 143 -14.28 -4.94 0.11
C ILE A 143 -13.61 -5.52 -1.14
N ASP A 144 -13.33 -4.68 -2.13
CA ASP A 144 -12.69 -5.15 -3.36
C ASP A 144 -11.22 -5.50 -3.13
N ILE A 145 -10.43 -4.58 -2.60
CA ILE A 145 -8.98 -4.75 -2.42
C ILE A 145 -8.60 -4.41 -0.97
N HIS A 146 -7.86 -5.30 -0.33
CA HIS A 146 -7.15 -5.04 0.93
C HIS A 146 -5.64 -5.17 0.71
N ALA A 147 -4.88 -4.19 1.19
CA ALA A 147 -3.45 -4.13 0.91
C ALA A 147 -2.64 -3.84 2.18
N GLY A 148 -1.36 -4.26 2.17
CA GLY A 148 -0.42 -3.97 3.25
C GLY A 148 0.97 -4.54 2.98
N GLY A 149 1.86 -4.48 3.96
CA GLY A 149 3.15 -5.14 3.90
C GLY A 149 3.02 -6.67 4.01
N GLU A 150 3.97 -7.42 3.47
CA GLU A 150 3.97 -8.89 3.55
C GLU A 150 4.05 -9.40 4.99
N ASP A 151 4.58 -8.61 5.93
CA ASP A 151 4.61 -8.92 7.36
C ASP A 151 3.24 -8.85 8.04
N LEU A 152 2.26 -8.20 7.41
CA LEU A 152 0.89 -8.14 7.89
C LEU A 152 0.05 -9.37 7.49
N ILE A 153 0.48 -10.17 6.51
CA ILE A 153 -0.24 -11.38 6.09
C ILE A 153 -0.61 -12.22 7.31
N PHE A 154 0.36 -12.42 8.20
CA PHE A 154 0.15 -13.14 9.45
C PHE A 154 0.90 -12.45 10.61
N PRO A 155 0.22 -12.21 11.75
CA PRO A 155 -1.16 -12.60 12.03
C PRO A 155 -2.22 -11.55 11.66
N HIS A 156 -1.86 -10.32 11.27
CA HIS A 156 -2.79 -9.18 11.23
C HIS A 156 -3.96 -9.38 10.26
N HIS A 157 -3.69 -9.58 8.97
CA HIS A 157 -4.73 -9.75 7.95
C HIS A 157 -5.52 -11.04 8.12
N GLU A 158 -4.86 -12.12 8.57
CA GLU A 158 -5.56 -13.36 8.89
C GLU A 158 -6.58 -13.15 10.03
N ASN A 159 -6.22 -12.37 11.04
CA ASN A 159 -7.11 -12.01 12.14
C ASN A 159 -8.23 -11.07 11.70
N GLU A 160 -7.97 -10.14 10.78
CA GLU A 160 -9.03 -9.31 10.20
C GLU A 160 -10.05 -10.13 9.42
N ILE A 161 -9.59 -11.11 8.63
CA ILE A 161 -10.47 -12.07 7.94
C ILE A 161 -11.36 -12.79 8.95
N ALA A 162 -10.74 -13.37 9.98
CA ALA A 162 -11.47 -14.14 10.99
C ALA A 162 -12.54 -13.28 11.70
N GLN A 163 -12.20 -12.06 12.09
CA GLN A 163 -13.14 -11.13 12.72
C GLN A 163 -14.29 -10.74 11.79
N SER A 164 -13.93 -10.26 10.59
CA SER A 164 -14.90 -9.69 9.65
C SER A 164 -15.86 -10.76 9.11
N GLU A 165 -15.35 -11.92 8.70
CA GLU A 165 -16.17 -12.98 8.15
C GLU A 165 -17.04 -13.67 9.21
N ALA A 166 -16.53 -13.88 10.42
CA ALA A 166 -17.33 -14.40 11.51
C ALA A 166 -18.44 -13.42 11.93
N ALA A 167 -18.15 -12.13 11.96
CA ALA A 167 -19.14 -11.12 12.33
C ALA A 167 -20.18 -10.91 11.24
N ASN A 168 -19.77 -10.81 9.97
CA ASN A 168 -20.63 -10.39 8.85
C ASN A 168 -21.22 -11.56 8.04
N GLY A 169 -20.56 -12.73 8.01
CA GLY A 169 -21.03 -13.91 7.27
C GLY A 169 -20.78 -13.86 5.75
N VAL A 170 -19.92 -12.97 5.29
CA VAL A 170 -19.53 -12.80 3.88
C VAL A 170 -18.00 -12.72 3.79
N THR A 171 -17.45 -12.93 2.60
CA THR A 171 -16.01 -12.75 2.34
C THR A 171 -15.58 -11.33 2.66
N PHE A 172 -14.48 -11.16 3.38
CA PHE A 172 -14.02 -9.84 3.80
C PHE A 172 -13.41 -9.04 2.65
N ALA A 173 -12.47 -9.62 1.92
CA ALA A 173 -11.82 -8.95 0.78
C ALA A 173 -11.69 -9.90 -0.41
N ARG A 174 -11.97 -9.39 -1.62
CA ARG A 174 -11.88 -10.17 -2.87
C ARG A 174 -10.45 -10.34 -3.31
N TYR A 175 -9.65 -9.29 -3.20
CA TYR A 175 -8.25 -9.27 -3.62
C TYR A 175 -7.35 -8.81 -2.50
N TRP A 176 -6.20 -9.46 -2.38
CA TRP A 176 -5.16 -9.14 -1.40
C TRP A 176 -3.89 -8.72 -2.11
N MET A 177 -3.34 -7.58 -1.72
CA MET A 177 -2.10 -7.06 -2.25
C MET A 177 -1.08 -6.88 -1.12
N HIS A 178 0.07 -7.53 -1.25
CA HIS A 178 1.14 -7.42 -0.25
C HIS A 178 2.44 -6.94 -0.90
N ASN A 179 2.96 -5.83 -0.42
CA ASN A 179 4.23 -5.31 -0.88
C ASN A 179 5.41 -5.95 -0.12
N GLY A 180 6.50 -6.20 -0.86
CA GLY A 180 7.75 -6.66 -0.30
C GLY A 180 8.43 -5.63 0.60
N PHE A 181 9.45 -6.05 1.35
CA PHE A 181 10.19 -5.18 2.24
C PHE A 181 11.10 -4.19 1.50
N LEU A 182 11.27 -3.02 2.08
CA LEU A 182 12.36 -2.13 1.75
C LEU A 182 13.61 -2.56 2.53
N ASN A 183 14.65 -2.91 1.80
CA ASN A 183 15.94 -3.29 2.35
C ASN A 183 16.95 -2.14 2.19
N ILE A 184 17.94 -2.07 3.06
CA ILE A 184 19.10 -1.20 2.93
C ILE A 184 20.33 -2.09 2.99
N ASP A 185 21.17 -2.03 1.96
CA ASP A 185 22.36 -2.87 1.84
C ASP A 185 22.04 -4.36 2.03
N ASN A 186 20.95 -4.82 1.41
CA ASN A 186 20.43 -6.20 1.49
C ASN A 186 19.99 -6.65 2.90
N LYS A 187 19.76 -5.72 3.82
CA LYS A 187 19.20 -5.99 5.14
C LYS A 187 17.86 -5.28 5.29
N LYS A 188 16.89 -5.93 5.92
CA LYS A 188 15.59 -5.31 6.21
C LYS A 188 15.82 -3.96 6.91
N MET A 189 15.19 -2.91 6.39
CA MET A 189 15.19 -1.60 7.04
C MET A 189 14.42 -1.68 8.36
N SER A 190 15.05 -1.31 9.45
CA SER A 190 14.38 -1.23 10.76
C SER A 190 15.00 -0.22 11.70
N LYS A 191 14.18 0.37 12.57
CA LYS A 191 14.63 1.30 13.61
C LYS A 191 15.59 0.63 14.60
N SER A 192 15.37 -0.65 14.93
CA SER A 192 16.19 -1.41 15.87
C SER A 192 17.61 -1.67 15.35
N LEU A 193 17.78 -1.72 14.01
CA LEU A 193 19.09 -1.88 13.37
C LEU A 193 19.79 -0.53 13.11
N GLY A 194 19.09 0.60 13.32
CA GLY A 194 19.64 1.92 13.06
C GLY A 194 19.92 2.20 11.57
N ASN A 195 19.38 1.38 10.67
CA ASN A 195 19.57 1.45 9.22
C ASN A 195 18.31 1.95 8.52
N PHE A 196 17.65 2.97 9.03
CA PHE A 196 16.46 3.53 8.38
C PHE A 196 16.71 5.00 8.00
N PHE A 197 16.04 5.44 6.93
CA PHE A 197 15.97 6.83 6.49
C PHE A 197 14.53 7.28 6.46
N THR A 198 14.30 8.51 6.85
CA THR A 198 13.01 9.16 6.67
C THR A 198 12.89 9.74 5.25
N VAL A 199 11.67 9.95 4.79
CA VAL A 199 11.40 10.64 3.51
C VAL A 199 12.10 12.00 3.47
N ARG A 200 12.14 12.72 4.60
CA ARG A 200 12.79 14.05 4.70
C ARG A 200 14.29 13.98 4.53
N GLU A 201 14.96 13.04 5.17
CA GLU A 201 16.42 12.86 5.03
C GLU A 201 16.80 12.52 3.59
N ILE A 202 15.96 11.74 2.88
CA ILE A 202 16.15 11.49 1.45
C ILE A 202 15.89 12.76 0.65
N GLY A 203 14.86 13.54 1.01
CA GLY A 203 14.49 14.80 0.38
C GLY A 203 15.56 15.90 0.48
N GLU A 204 16.49 15.80 1.43
CA GLU A 204 17.66 16.70 1.52
C GLU A 204 18.67 16.49 0.38
N LYS A 205 18.67 15.29 -0.24
CA LYS A 205 19.64 14.88 -1.27
C LYS A 205 19.03 14.70 -2.65
N TYR A 206 17.77 14.30 -2.71
CA TYR A 206 17.07 13.95 -3.94
C TYR A 206 15.72 14.62 -4.00
N ASP A 207 15.26 14.99 -5.20
CA ASP A 207 13.85 15.28 -5.43
C ASP A 207 13.03 14.04 -5.05
N LEU A 208 11.96 14.21 -4.27
CA LEU A 208 11.12 13.11 -3.81
C LEU A 208 10.37 12.40 -4.95
N GLN A 209 10.27 13.01 -6.14
CA GLN A 209 9.81 12.32 -7.34
C GLN A 209 10.80 11.24 -7.81
N VAL A 210 12.10 11.42 -7.55
CA VAL A 210 13.11 10.37 -7.78
C VAL A 210 12.90 9.20 -6.83
N LEU A 211 12.62 9.47 -5.55
CA LEU A 211 12.28 8.42 -4.58
C LEU A 211 11.02 7.67 -5.01
N ARG A 212 9.98 8.38 -5.42
CA ARG A 212 8.76 7.77 -5.94
C ARG A 212 9.04 6.89 -7.15
N PHE A 213 9.80 7.38 -8.12
CA PHE A 213 10.18 6.64 -9.33
C PHE A 213 11.00 5.39 -8.97
N PHE A 214 11.93 5.51 -8.00
CA PHE A 214 12.68 4.37 -7.47
C PHE A 214 11.75 3.30 -6.88
N MET A 215 10.76 3.68 -6.06
CA MET A 215 9.80 2.75 -5.48
C MET A 215 9.00 1.97 -6.55
N LEU A 216 8.77 2.58 -7.71
CA LEU A 216 8.02 1.99 -8.82
C LEU A 216 8.89 1.19 -9.80
N SER A 217 10.22 1.23 -9.64
CA SER A 217 11.16 0.55 -10.55
C SER A 217 11.21 -0.96 -10.37
N ALA A 218 10.61 -1.49 -9.30
CA ALA A 218 10.44 -2.91 -9.05
C ALA A 218 8.95 -3.25 -8.90
N HIS A 219 8.60 -4.51 -9.16
CA HIS A 219 7.27 -5.00 -8.87
C HIS A 219 6.99 -4.91 -7.36
N TYR A 220 5.79 -4.46 -6.95
CA TYR A 220 5.48 -4.19 -5.54
C TYR A 220 5.65 -5.41 -4.62
N ARG A 221 5.48 -6.62 -5.12
CA ARG A 221 5.69 -7.87 -4.35
C ARG A 221 7.15 -8.20 -4.09
N SER A 222 8.07 -7.59 -4.85
CA SER A 222 9.50 -7.87 -4.72
C SER A 222 10.13 -7.00 -3.64
N PRO A 223 11.03 -7.54 -2.81
CA PRO A 223 11.83 -6.71 -1.94
C PRO A 223 12.63 -5.68 -2.74
N LEU A 224 12.60 -4.43 -2.31
CA LEU A 224 13.34 -3.35 -2.96
C LEU A 224 14.55 -2.98 -2.11
N ASN A 225 15.74 -3.03 -2.70
CA ASN A 225 16.98 -2.67 -2.01
C ASN A 225 17.33 -1.21 -2.26
N PHE A 226 17.33 -0.39 -1.22
CA PHE A 226 17.72 1.00 -1.29
C PHE A 226 19.25 1.14 -1.23
N SER A 227 19.82 1.85 -2.20
CA SER A 227 21.21 2.26 -2.20
C SER A 227 21.38 3.58 -2.95
N ALA A 228 22.50 4.29 -2.69
CA ALA A 228 22.80 5.54 -3.38
C ALA A 228 22.90 5.34 -4.89
N ASP A 229 23.52 4.24 -5.34
CA ASP A 229 23.68 3.94 -6.78
C ASP A 229 22.32 3.73 -7.47
N LEU A 230 21.38 3.04 -6.82
CA LEU A 230 20.03 2.82 -7.36
C LEU A 230 19.20 4.10 -7.36
N MET A 231 19.41 4.99 -6.40
CA MET A 231 18.79 6.32 -6.41
C MET A 231 19.34 7.20 -7.54
N GLU A 232 20.65 7.20 -7.79
CA GLU A 232 21.23 7.89 -8.94
C GLU A 232 20.76 7.30 -10.28
N ALA A 233 20.68 5.98 -10.40
CA ALA A 233 20.11 5.32 -11.57
C ALA A 233 18.64 5.73 -11.81
N SER A 234 17.86 5.82 -10.74
CA SER A 234 16.45 6.27 -10.80
C SER A 234 16.33 7.74 -11.19
N LYS A 235 17.21 8.60 -10.67
CA LYS A 235 17.30 10.01 -11.06
C LYS A 235 17.57 10.14 -12.55
N ASN A 236 18.62 9.47 -13.06
CA ASN A 236 18.96 9.48 -14.48
C ASN A 236 17.82 8.93 -15.35
N GLY A 237 17.13 7.89 -14.87
CA GLY A 237 15.96 7.32 -15.54
C GLY A 237 14.81 8.33 -15.66
N LEU A 238 14.45 8.96 -14.57
CA LEU A 238 13.40 9.98 -14.54
C LEU A 238 13.77 11.20 -15.40
N GLU A 239 14.99 11.71 -15.30
CA GLU A 239 15.48 12.82 -16.12
C GLU A 239 15.41 12.51 -17.62
N ARG A 240 15.72 11.26 -18.02
CA ARG A 240 15.57 10.82 -19.41
C ARG A 240 14.14 10.88 -19.89
N ILE A 241 13.17 10.50 -19.05
CA ILE A 241 11.74 10.59 -19.36
C ILE A 241 11.32 12.06 -19.52
N LEU A 242 11.67 12.89 -18.54
CA LEU A 242 11.32 14.32 -18.56
C LEU A 242 11.93 15.06 -19.75
N THR A 243 13.20 14.78 -20.07
CA THR A 243 13.89 15.34 -21.24
C THR A 243 13.21 14.91 -22.55
N GLY A 244 12.78 13.64 -22.66
CA GLY A 244 12.04 13.16 -23.84
C GLY A 244 10.71 13.89 -24.02
N MET A 245 10.02 14.16 -22.93
CA MET A 245 8.76 14.93 -22.94
C MET A 245 8.96 16.39 -23.35
N GLU A 246 10.03 17.01 -22.85
CA GLU A 246 10.32 18.41 -23.19
C GLU A 246 10.66 18.53 -24.69
N LYS A 247 11.44 17.60 -25.24
CA LYS A 247 11.70 17.54 -26.69
C LYS A 247 10.42 17.42 -27.52
N LEU A 248 9.43 16.64 -27.06
CA LEU A 248 8.14 16.56 -27.76
C LEU A 248 7.35 17.89 -27.69
N ARG A 249 7.39 18.61 -26.59
CA ARG A 249 6.78 19.93 -26.49
C ARG A 249 7.44 20.94 -27.43
N GLU A 250 8.78 20.93 -27.47
CA GLU A 250 9.53 21.79 -28.38
C GLU A 250 9.28 21.45 -29.85
N ALA A 251 9.22 20.13 -30.17
CA ALA A 251 8.92 19.67 -31.52
C ALA A 251 7.51 20.08 -31.96
N GLU A 252 6.52 19.96 -31.09
CA GLU A 252 5.15 20.38 -31.38
C GLU A 252 5.05 21.87 -31.70
N ALA A 253 5.79 22.72 -30.96
CA ALA A 253 5.82 24.15 -31.19
C ALA A 253 6.44 24.54 -32.55
N LYS A 254 7.27 23.67 -33.14
CA LYS A 254 8.01 23.89 -34.40
C LYS A 254 7.44 23.09 -35.56
N ALA A 255 6.54 22.15 -35.31
CA ALA A 255 6.01 21.23 -36.30
C ALA A 255 5.20 21.93 -37.39
N ALA A 256 5.35 21.45 -38.61
CA ALA A 256 4.60 21.99 -39.78
C ALA A 256 3.15 21.48 -39.73
N ASP A 257 2.21 22.35 -40.13
CA ASP A 257 0.84 21.93 -40.30
C ASP A 257 0.73 20.90 -41.44
N GLY A 258 -0.03 19.85 -41.18
CA GLY A 258 -0.21 18.74 -42.14
C GLY A 258 -0.72 17.47 -41.48
N THR A 259 -1.20 16.57 -42.33
CA THR A 259 -1.62 15.20 -41.91
C THR A 259 -0.41 14.28 -41.86
N MET A 260 -0.51 13.23 -41.05
CA MET A 260 0.56 12.23 -40.88
C MET A 260 0.98 11.63 -42.24
N THR A 261 2.27 11.54 -42.46
CA THR A 261 2.87 10.80 -43.59
C THR A 261 2.71 9.30 -43.41
N GLU A 262 2.96 8.52 -44.48
CA GLU A 262 2.96 7.03 -44.40
C GLU A 262 3.97 6.51 -43.36
N GLU A 263 5.16 7.12 -43.30
CA GLU A 263 6.18 6.77 -42.31
C GLU A 263 5.73 7.08 -40.91
N GLU A 264 5.09 8.23 -40.68
CA GLU A 264 4.54 8.61 -39.37
C GLU A 264 3.38 7.71 -38.96
N LEU A 265 2.55 7.26 -39.89
CA LEU A 265 1.51 6.26 -39.64
C LEU A 265 2.10 4.91 -39.24
N GLU A 266 3.20 4.49 -39.85
CA GLU A 266 3.89 3.26 -39.44
C GLU A 266 4.53 3.39 -38.07
N ASN A 267 5.15 4.53 -37.76
CA ASN A 267 5.69 4.82 -36.44
C ASN A 267 4.61 4.93 -35.37
N LYS A 268 3.43 5.45 -35.72
CA LYS A 268 2.25 5.41 -34.87
C LYS A 268 1.83 3.99 -34.49
N LYS A 269 1.85 3.04 -35.45
CA LYS A 269 1.54 1.62 -35.16
C LYS A 269 2.55 1.03 -34.17
N LYS A 270 3.85 1.26 -34.37
CA LYS A 270 4.89 0.81 -33.42
C LYS A 270 4.70 1.42 -32.03
N ALA A 271 4.35 2.68 -31.96
CA ALA A 271 4.05 3.33 -30.67
C ALA A 271 2.82 2.70 -29.98
N MET A 272 1.78 2.35 -30.74
CA MET A 272 0.59 1.67 -30.20
C MET A 272 0.91 0.26 -29.67
N GLU A 273 1.85 -0.47 -30.29
CA GLU A 273 2.34 -1.75 -29.76
C GLU A 273 3.04 -1.58 -28.41
N LEU A 274 3.82 -0.49 -28.24
CA LEU A 274 4.45 -0.17 -26.95
C LEU A 274 3.44 0.27 -25.89
N VAL A 275 2.38 0.98 -26.32
CA VAL A 275 1.24 1.30 -25.44
C VAL A 275 0.55 0.01 -24.98
N ALA A 276 0.31 -0.93 -25.89
CA ALA A 276 -0.29 -2.22 -25.53
C ALA A 276 0.60 -3.04 -24.58
N LYS A 277 1.93 -2.99 -24.73
CA LYS A 277 2.87 -3.58 -23.75
C LYS A 277 2.75 -2.94 -22.37
N TYR A 278 2.65 -1.60 -22.31
CA TYR A 278 2.44 -0.89 -21.06
C TYR A 278 1.13 -1.32 -20.39
N GLU A 279 0.04 -1.37 -21.14
CA GLU A 279 -1.28 -1.78 -20.62
C GLU A 279 -1.24 -3.23 -20.13
N ALA A 280 -0.67 -4.13 -20.91
CA ALA A 280 -0.53 -5.54 -20.51
C ALA A 280 0.29 -5.72 -19.22
N ALA A 281 1.37 -4.94 -19.05
CA ALA A 281 2.16 -4.96 -17.83
C ALA A 281 1.36 -4.45 -16.60
N MET A 282 0.57 -3.40 -16.80
CA MET A 282 -0.28 -2.88 -15.72
C MET A 282 -1.46 -3.80 -15.39
N ASP A 283 -1.99 -4.51 -16.39
CA ASP A 283 -3.06 -5.52 -16.20
C ASP A 283 -2.52 -6.81 -15.56
N ASP A 284 -1.22 -7.06 -15.66
CA ASP A 284 -0.53 -8.18 -15.00
C ASP A 284 -0.06 -7.76 -13.58
N ASP A 285 -1.03 -7.68 -12.67
CA ASP A 285 -0.80 -7.42 -11.24
C ASP A 285 0.03 -6.14 -10.97
N PHE A 286 -0.26 -5.06 -11.72
CA PHE A 286 0.41 -3.76 -11.59
C PHE A 286 1.94 -3.86 -11.72
N ASN A 287 2.43 -4.58 -12.73
CA ASN A 287 3.87 -4.72 -13.00
C ASN A 287 4.47 -3.40 -13.51
N THR A 288 4.73 -2.49 -12.58
CA THR A 288 5.26 -1.16 -12.88
C THR A 288 6.66 -1.21 -13.47
N ALA A 289 7.46 -2.23 -13.19
CA ALA A 289 8.80 -2.40 -13.75
C ALA A 289 8.76 -2.58 -15.27
N ASP A 290 7.90 -3.48 -15.76
CA ASP A 290 7.73 -3.70 -17.20
C ASP A 290 6.99 -2.54 -17.87
N ALA A 291 6.03 -1.91 -17.17
CA ALA A 291 5.37 -0.71 -17.66
C ALA A 291 6.36 0.45 -17.88
N ILE A 292 7.29 0.69 -16.94
CA ILE A 292 8.35 1.69 -17.06
C ILE A 292 9.30 1.32 -18.23
N SER A 293 9.58 0.04 -18.44
CA SER A 293 10.38 -0.42 -19.58
C SER A 293 9.73 -0.05 -20.91
N ALA A 294 8.42 -0.27 -21.05
CA ALA A 294 7.66 0.14 -22.23
C ALA A 294 7.68 1.66 -22.44
N ILE A 295 7.64 2.47 -21.36
CA ILE A 295 7.78 3.92 -21.43
C ILE A 295 9.16 4.31 -21.99
N PHE A 296 10.25 3.66 -21.54
CA PHE A 296 11.57 3.93 -22.08
C PHE A 296 11.71 3.56 -23.56
N GLU A 297 11.11 2.45 -24.01
CA GLU A 297 11.06 2.09 -25.41
C GLU A 297 10.28 3.14 -26.23
N LEU A 298 9.15 3.63 -25.70
CA LEU A 298 8.35 4.66 -26.36
C LEU A 298 9.11 5.99 -26.48
N ILE A 299 9.86 6.41 -25.45
CA ILE A 299 10.74 7.58 -25.50
C ILE A 299 11.84 7.42 -26.54
N LYS A 300 12.44 6.22 -26.61
CA LYS A 300 13.45 5.92 -27.62
C LYS A 300 12.87 6.05 -29.03
N LEU A 301 11.68 5.48 -29.26
CA LEU A 301 10.97 5.60 -30.55
C LEU A 301 10.70 7.07 -30.89
N SER A 302 10.11 7.82 -29.94
CA SER A 302 9.84 9.24 -30.12
C SER A 302 11.10 10.04 -30.48
N ASN A 303 12.20 9.86 -29.73
CA ASN A 303 13.46 10.55 -30.00
C ASN A 303 14.07 10.21 -31.37
N SER A 304 13.75 9.06 -31.96
CA SER A 304 14.26 8.63 -33.26
C SER A 304 13.37 8.99 -34.44
N THR A 305 12.08 9.27 -34.20
CA THR A 305 11.08 9.48 -35.26
C THR A 305 10.50 10.88 -35.30
N VAL A 306 10.59 11.65 -34.20
CA VAL A 306 10.17 13.04 -34.16
C VAL A 306 11.33 13.95 -34.50
N SER A 307 11.15 14.80 -35.50
CA SER A 307 12.11 15.80 -35.97
C SER A 307 11.43 17.13 -36.27
N GLY A 308 12.23 18.14 -36.65
CA GLY A 308 11.69 19.44 -37.08
C GLY A 308 10.90 19.41 -38.39
N ALA A 309 10.96 18.27 -39.12
CA ALA A 309 10.18 18.03 -40.35
C ALA A 309 8.88 17.24 -40.08
N SER A 310 8.68 16.77 -38.85
CA SER A 310 7.47 16.01 -38.49
C SER A 310 6.22 16.85 -38.57
N THR A 311 5.11 16.20 -38.95
CA THR A 311 3.80 16.87 -38.99
C THR A 311 3.28 17.15 -37.58
N LYS A 312 2.56 18.26 -37.46
CA LYS A 312 1.95 18.64 -36.17
C LYS A 312 0.97 17.60 -35.66
N GLU A 313 0.26 16.93 -36.56
CA GLU A 313 -0.66 15.85 -36.21
C GLU A 313 0.08 14.70 -35.54
N TYR A 314 1.23 14.27 -36.09
CA TYR A 314 2.03 13.19 -35.53
C TYR A 314 2.64 13.56 -34.16
N VAL A 315 3.27 14.74 -34.08
CA VAL A 315 3.92 15.18 -32.83
C VAL A 315 2.89 15.38 -31.72
N SER A 316 1.75 16.01 -32.01
CA SER A 316 0.66 16.19 -31.05
C SER A 316 0.09 14.84 -30.60
N TRP A 317 -0.09 13.90 -31.53
CA TRP A 317 -0.54 12.56 -31.18
C TRP A 317 0.48 11.85 -30.28
N MET A 318 1.75 11.85 -30.64
CA MET A 318 2.82 11.23 -29.83
C MET A 318 2.88 11.85 -28.43
N LYS A 319 2.85 13.18 -28.34
CA LYS A 319 2.79 13.90 -27.06
C LYS A 319 1.58 13.46 -26.22
N ASN A 320 0.40 13.41 -26.82
CA ASN A 320 -0.82 13.03 -26.12
C ASN A 320 -0.77 11.60 -25.60
N VAL A 321 -0.20 10.65 -26.33
CA VAL A 321 0.02 9.29 -25.86
C VAL A 321 0.89 9.26 -24.59
N PHE A 322 1.96 10.03 -24.57
CA PHE A 322 2.81 10.16 -23.39
C PHE A 322 2.06 10.78 -22.21
N PHE A 323 1.41 11.92 -22.42
CA PHE A 323 0.71 12.61 -21.34
C PHE A 323 -0.52 11.84 -20.84
N PHE A 324 -1.26 11.17 -21.72
CA PHE A 324 -2.42 10.37 -21.34
C PHE A 324 -1.96 9.16 -20.52
N LYS A 325 -0.94 8.44 -20.96
CA LYS A 325 -0.43 7.26 -20.24
C LYS A 325 0.33 7.66 -18.97
N GLN A 326 1.05 8.77 -19.00
CA GLN A 326 1.64 9.33 -17.79
C GLN A 326 0.55 9.76 -16.79
N LYS A 327 -0.54 10.38 -17.26
CA LYS A 327 -1.66 10.76 -16.40
C LYS A 327 -2.37 9.53 -15.84
N THR A 328 -2.60 8.49 -16.65
CA THR A 328 -3.21 7.22 -16.21
C THR A 328 -2.28 6.45 -15.28
N ALA A 329 -1.00 6.28 -15.63
CA ALA A 329 0.00 5.71 -14.73
C ALA A 329 0.15 6.55 -13.45
N TYR A 330 0.22 7.87 -13.58
CA TYR A 330 0.30 8.80 -12.47
C TYR A 330 -0.96 8.75 -11.59
N GLU A 331 -2.15 8.66 -12.16
CA GLU A 331 -3.41 8.53 -11.42
C GLU A 331 -3.55 7.13 -10.79
N MET A 332 -3.18 6.06 -11.49
CA MET A 332 -3.16 4.69 -10.94
C MET A 332 -2.10 4.55 -9.85
N LEU A 333 -0.88 5.03 -10.08
CA LEU A 333 0.19 5.03 -9.09
C LEU A 333 -0.14 5.95 -7.90
N ARG A 334 -0.90 7.00 -8.15
CA ARG A 334 -1.45 7.90 -7.15
C ARG A 334 -2.55 7.22 -6.33
N SER A 335 -3.30 6.28 -6.90
CA SER A 335 -4.37 5.53 -6.22
C SER A 335 -3.89 4.28 -5.47
N LEU A 336 -2.76 3.68 -5.88
CA LEU A 336 -2.21 2.47 -5.23
C LEU A 336 -1.50 2.74 -3.90
N VAL A 337 -1.17 3.99 -3.61
CA VAL A 337 -0.44 4.39 -2.39
C VAL A 337 -1.28 5.32 -1.51
N GLY A 338 -2.52 5.57 -1.86
CA GLY A 338 -3.47 6.44 -1.13
C GLY A 338 -4.35 5.68 -0.15
#